data_4f0ecd2a2ce4494ed3011a4c95cd2cb0
#
_entry.id   4f0ecd2a2ce4494ed3011a4c95cd2cb0
#
_cell.length_a   1.000
_cell.length_b   1.000
_cell.length_c   1.000
_cell.angle_alpha   90.00
_cell.angle_beta   90.00
_cell.angle_gamma   90.00
#
_symmetry.space_group_name_H-M   'P 1'
#
loop_
_entity.id
_entity.type
_entity.pdbx_description
1 polymer ?
#
loop_
_entity_poly.entity_id
_entity_poly.type
_entity_poly.pdbx_seq_one_letter_code
_entity_poly.pdbx_strand_id
1 'polypeptide(L)'
;MLRRDLLKFAATLPLLWLAPRPFDLLAASSAPVRGRWDRILILVELHGGNDGLNTLVPYSDERYYQVRPHLAIPRERVLQLSPSVGLHYALEPLIPLWEKRQLAIIQGVGYPDPNRSHFRSIEIWDTASASQQVLDEGWLARLFEAHPLPETFATDGILLGQRDGGPLSGKTVRTIALQDPQ
;
A
#
# COMPACT_ATOMS: atom_id res chain seq x y z
N MET A 1 2.12 46.42 -38.22
CA MET A 1 3.14 45.55 -37.59
C MET A 1 4.36 45.46 -38.51
N LEU A 2 5.46 46.07 -38.11
CA LEU A 2 6.67 46.16 -38.92
C LEU A 2 7.46 44.83 -38.78
N ARG A 3 8.05 44.35 -39.90
CA ARG A 3 8.87 43.14 -39.96
C ARG A 3 9.96 43.03 -38.87
N ARG A 4 10.37 44.18 -38.33
CA ARG A 4 11.33 44.27 -37.22
C ARG A 4 10.83 43.77 -35.87
N ASP A 5 9.51 43.78 -35.60
CA ASP A 5 8.94 43.37 -34.33
C ASP A 5 8.77 41.83 -34.28
N LEU A 6 8.60 41.20 -35.44
CA LEU A 6 8.55 39.76 -35.56
C LEU A 6 9.90 39.09 -35.26
N LEU A 7 11.02 39.74 -35.65
CA LEU A 7 12.35 39.23 -35.37
C LEU A 7 12.79 39.37 -33.90
N LYS A 8 12.21 40.32 -33.17
CA LYS A 8 12.45 40.46 -31.73
C LYS A 8 11.72 39.39 -30.93
N PHE A 9 10.56 38.93 -31.41
CA PHE A 9 9.83 37.83 -30.78
C PHE A 9 10.48 36.45 -31.05
N ALA A 10 11.14 36.27 -32.19
CA ALA A 10 11.79 35.00 -32.51
C ALA A 10 13.13 34.79 -31.76
N ALA A 11 13.74 35.85 -31.22
CA ALA A 11 15.02 35.77 -30.51
C ALA A 11 14.88 35.40 -29.02
N THR A 12 13.66 35.44 -28.44
CA THR A 12 13.40 35.11 -27.02
C THR A 12 12.86 33.70 -26.80
N LEU A 13 12.52 32.97 -27.84
CA LEU A 13 11.94 31.62 -27.76
C LEU A 13 12.94 30.47 -27.52
N PRO A 14 14.24 30.54 -27.82
CA PRO A 14 15.13 29.40 -27.58
C PRO A 14 15.59 29.24 -26.11
N LEU A 15 15.42 30.24 -25.25
CA LEU A 15 15.88 30.15 -23.86
C LEU A 15 14.89 29.43 -22.93
N LEU A 16 13.62 29.28 -23.31
CA LEU A 16 12.65 28.52 -22.55
C LEU A 16 12.73 27.01 -22.76
N TRP A 17 13.50 26.55 -23.78
CA TRP A 17 13.72 25.13 -24.04
C TRP A 17 14.91 24.54 -23.29
N LEU A 18 15.74 25.37 -22.67
CA LEU A 18 16.89 24.95 -21.85
C LEU A 18 16.60 24.94 -20.33
N ALA A 19 15.41 25.38 -19.91
CA ALA A 19 15.00 25.19 -18.51
C ALA A 19 14.64 23.71 -18.29
N PRO A 20 15.29 23.03 -17.36
CA PRO A 20 14.90 21.65 -17.02
C PRO A 20 13.42 21.64 -16.64
N ARG A 21 12.65 20.76 -17.29
CA ARG A 21 11.24 20.60 -16.98
C ARG A 21 11.11 20.21 -15.50
N PRO A 22 10.15 20.76 -14.74
CA PRO A 22 9.99 20.44 -13.32
C PRO A 22 9.82 18.94 -13.06
N PHE A 23 9.44 18.16 -14.07
CA PHE A 23 9.37 16.71 -14.02
C PHE A 23 10.74 16.01 -14.12
N ASP A 24 11.75 16.61 -14.76
CA ASP A 24 13.09 16.03 -14.85
C ASP A 24 13.86 16.15 -13.53
N LEU A 25 13.50 17.10 -12.68
CA LEU A 25 14.03 17.24 -11.31
C LEU A 25 13.52 16.14 -10.37
N LEU A 26 12.35 15.57 -10.65
CA LEU A 26 11.83 14.41 -9.90
C LEU A 26 12.43 13.09 -10.41
N ALA A 27 12.84 13.02 -11.68
CA ALA A 27 13.50 11.85 -12.27
C ALA A 27 15.02 11.77 -11.95
N ALA A 28 15.64 12.88 -11.58
CA ALA A 28 17.09 12.94 -11.30
C ALA A 28 17.48 12.44 -9.89
N SER A 29 16.55 11.93 -9.09
CA SER A 29 16.80 11.36 -7.76
C SER A 29 16.71 9.83 -7.71
N SER A 30 16.88 9.14 -8.83
CA SER A 30 17.13 7.70 -8.81
C SER A 30 18.63 7.41 -8.69
N ALA A 31 19.28 7.94 -7.67
CA ALA A 31 20.43 7.22 -7.12
C ALA A 31 19.93 5.82 -6.79
N PRO A 32 20.65 4.74 -7.19
CA PRO A 32 20.25 3.41 -6.81
C PRO A 32 20.13 3.42 -5.28
N VAL A 33 18.91 3.25 -4.78
CA VAL A 33 18.68 3.04 -3.36
C VAL A 33 19.46 1.77 -3.07
N ARG A 34 20.67 1.91 -2.54
CA ARG A 34 21.40 0.79 -1.97
C ARG A 34 20.49 0.27 -0.88
N GLY A 35 19.80 -0.83 -1.18
CA GLY A 35 18.83 -1.43 -0.28
C GLY A 35 19.48 -1.61 1.09
N ARG A 36 18.94 -0.94 2.08
CA ARG A 36 19.32 -1.21 3.46
C ARG A 36 18.58 -2.49 3.85
N TRP A 37 19.27 -3.62 3.72
CA TRP A 37 18.75 -4.95 4.06
C TRP A 37 18.80 -5.24 5.57
N ASP A 38 18.89 -4.19 6.39
CA ASP A 38 18.88 -4.25 7.85
C ASP A 38 17.47 -4.15 8.45
N ARG A 39 16.44 -4.12 7.60
CA ARG A 39 15.04 -4.03 8.01
C ARG A 39 14.26 -5.23 7.52
N ILE A 40 13.33 -5.68 8.35
CA ILE A 40 12.40 -6.76 8.03
C ILE A 40 11.03 -6.15 7.79
N LEU A 41 10.39 -6.51 6.69
CA LEU A 41 8.98 -6.26 6.43
C LEU A 41 8.19 -7.50 6.87
N ILE A 42 7.24 -7.31 7.77
CA ILE A 42 6.26 -8.33 8.13
C ILE A 42 4.92 -7.90 7.52
N LEU A 43 4.43 -8.68 6.57
CA LEU A 43 3.12 -8.49 5.98
C LEU A 43 2.15 -9.46 6.66
N VAL A 44 1.08 -8.92 7.26
CA VAL A 44 0.03 -9.69 7.89
C VAL A 44 -1.21 -9.56 7.04
N GLU A 45 -1.60 -10.63 6.38
CA GLU A 45 -2.83 -10.69 5.59
C GLU A 45 -3.96 -11.27 6.43
N LEU A 46 -5.05 -10.53 6.52
CA LEU A 46 -6.26 -10.98 7.20
C LEU A 46 -7.17 -11.66 6.16
N HIS A 47 -7.10 -12.98 6.10
CA HIS A 47 -7.99 -13.76 5.24
C HIS A 47 -9.42 -13.75 5.75
N GLY A 48 -10.39 -13.59 4.85
CA GLY A 48 -11.80 -13.53 5.16
C GLY A 48 -12.34 -12.10 5.20
N GLY A 49 -13.53 -11.93 5.76
CA GLY A 49 -14.19 -10.64 5.81
C GLY A 49 -13.79 -9.83 7.02
N ASN A 50 -12.88 -8.87 6.88
CA ASN A 50 -12.66 -7.88 7.92
C ASN A 50 -13.76 -6.81 7.90
N ASP A 51 -14.40 -6.56 9.03
CA ASP A 51 -15.32 -5.44 9.19
C ASP A 51 -14.51 -4.15 9.45
N GLY A 52 -14.16 -3.45 8.39
CA GLY A 52 -13.35 -2.23 8.46
C GLY A 52 -13.97 -1.13 9.30
N LEU A 53 -15.32 -1.01 9.31
CA LEU A 53 -16.04 -0.01 10.11
C LEU A 53 -16.06 -0.35 11.61
N ASN A 54 -15.88 -1.62 11.97
CA ASN A 54 -15.72 -2.04 13.36
C ASN A 54 -14.24 -2.22 13.75
N THR A 55 -13.32 -2.26 12.80
CA THR A 55 -11.88 -2.19 13.07
C THR A 55 -11.46 -0.77 13.40
N LEU A 56 -11.81 0.18 12.53
CA LEU A 56 -11.65 1.61 12.75
C LEU A 56 -13.04 2.27 12.76
N VAL A 57 -13.52 2.55 13.94
CA VAL A 57 -14.89 2.95 14.22
C VAL A 57 -15.07 4.44 14.02
N PRO A 58 -15.94 4.90 13.10
CA PRO A 58 -16.27 6.32 12.93
C PRO A 58 -17.28 6.77 13.99
N TYR A 59 -16.91 6.75 15.24
CA TYR A 59 -17.78 6.89 16.40
C TYR A 59 -18.46 8.26 16.52
N SER A 60 -18.05 9.25 15.75
CA SER A 60 -18.69 10.56 15.70
C SER A 60 -19.76 10.67 14.60
N ASP A 61 -19.83 9.70 13.68
CA ASP A 61 -20.79 9.70 12.57
C ASP A 61 -22.08 8.98 13.01
N GLU A 62 -23.17 9.74 13.10
CA GLU A 62 -24.48 9.17 13.47
C GLU A 62 -24.97 8.11 12.48
N ARG A 63 -24.58 8.22 11.19
CA ARG A 63 -24.97 7.24 10.17
C ARG A 63 -24.41 5.85 10.50
N TYR A 64 -23.23 5.76 11.10
CA TYR A 64 -22.66 4.49 11.53
C TYR A 64 -23.61 3.74 12.46
N TYR A 65 -24.22 4.42 13.42
CA TYR A 65 -25.19 3.82 14.35
C TYR A 65 -26.54 3.55 13.69
N GLN A 66 -27.00 4.45 12.83
CA GLN A 66 -28.29 4.32 12.13
C GLN A 66 -28.32 3.11 11.19
N VAL A 67 -27.25 2.88 10.42
CA VAL A 67 -27.19 1.78 9.44
C VAL A 67 -26.72 0.46 10.05
N ARG A 68 -26.25 0.47 11.28
CA ARG A 68 -25.70 -0.69 11.99
C ARG A 68 -26.26 -0.85 13.41
N PRO A 69 -27.58 -0.85 13.62
CA PRO A 69 -28.19 -0.75 14.95
C PRO A 69 -27.81 -1.89 15.89
N HIS A 70 -27.42 -3.07 15.35
CA HIS A 70 -27.03 -4.24 16.13
C HIS A 70 -25.54 -4.55 16.11
N LEU A 71 -24.78 -3.92 15.20
CA LEU A 71 -23.36 -4.21 14.97
C LEU A 71 -22.45 -3.06 15.37
N ALA A 72 -23.01 -1.85 15.53
CA ALA A 72 -22.23 -0.69 15.91
C ALA A 72 -21.57 -0.88 17.27
N ILE A 73 -20.32 -0.51 17.38
CA ILE A 73 -19.58 -0.46 18.65
C ILE A 73 -20.04 0.77 19.43
N PRO A 74 -20.55 0.64 20.66
CA PRO A 74 -20.91 1.78 21.49
C PRO A 74 -19.74 2.72 21.70
N ARG A 75 -20.00 4.02 21.66
CA ARG A 75 -18.96 5.05 21.71
C ARG A 75 -18.04 4.93 22.93
N GLU A 76 -18.58 4.55 24.05
CA GLU A 76 -17.86 4.36 25.32
C GLU A 76 -16.89 3.16 25.30
N ARG A 77 -17.03 2.27 24.33
CA ARG A 77 -16.14 1.12 24.12
C ARG A 77 -15.07 1.35 23.07
N VAL A 78 -15.15 2.47 22.34
CA VAL A 78 -14.19 2.78 21.27
C VAL A 78 -12.93 3.36 21.88
N LEU A 79 -11.78 2.84 21.46
CA LEU A 79 -10.46 3.41 21.79
C LEU A 79 -10.23 4.63 20.90
N GLN A 80 -10.52 5.83 21.41
CA GLN A 80 -10.53 7.06 20.64
C GLN A 80 -9.11 7.45 20.23
N LEU A 81 -8.86 7.59 18.92
CA LEU A 81 -7.60 8.02 18.35
C LEU A 81 -7.63 9.49 17.94
N SER A 82 -8.79 9.97 17.55
CA SER A 82 -9.06 11.35 17.13
C SER A 82 -10.49 11.74 17.50
N PRO A 83 -10.93 12.98 17.32
CA PRO A 83 -12.33 13.38 17.59
C PRO A 83 -13.37 12.63 16.75
N SER A 84 -12.98 11.96 15.67
CA SER A 84 -13.92 11.34 14.73
C SER A 84 -13.82 9.82 14.64
N VAL A 85 -12.66 9.23 14.88
CA VAL A 85 -12.42 7.81 14.70
C VAL A 85 -11.65 7.21 15.87
N GLY A 86 -11.86 5.92 16.09
CA GLY A 86 -11.11 5.15 17.08
C GLY A 86 -11.05 3.68 16.73
N LEU A 87 -10.21 2.93 17.41
CA LEU A 87 -10.05 1.49 17.23
C LEU A 87 -11.11 0.71 17.99
N HIS A 88 -11.38 -0.47 17.48
CA HIS A 88 -12.12 -1.47 18.22
C HIS A 88 -11.43 -1.77 19.56
N TYR A 89 -12.19 -1.96 20.63
CA TYR A 89 -11.64 -2.19 21.98
C TYR A 89 -10.69 -3.39 22.07
N ALA A 90 -10.87 -4.43 21.26
CA ALA A 90 -9.95 -5.57 21.21
C ALA A 90 -8.55 -5.23 20.65
N LEU A 91 -8.38 -4.05 20.07
CA LEU A 91 -7.10 -3.56 19.55
C LEU A 91 -6.34 -2.67 20.56
N GLU A 92 -6.74 -2.72 21.83
CA GLU A 92 -6.05 -2.01 22.94
C GLU A 92 -4.53 -2.20 22.93
N PRO A 93 -3.97 -3.38 22.64
CA PRO A 93 -2.51 -3.56 22.56
C PRO A 93 -1.80 -2.69 21.51
N LEU A 94 -2.53 -2.10 20.56
CA LEU A 94 -1.97 -1.20 19.55
C LEU A 94 -1.89 0.27 20.02
N ILE A 95 -2.58 0.64 21.10
CA ILE A 95 -2.60 2.02 21.60
C ILE A 95 -1.20 2.56 21.93
N PRO A 96 -0.31 1.80 22.60
CA PRO A 96 1.05 2.29 22.85
C PRO A 96 1.86 2.58 21.58
N LEU A 97 1.57 1.89 20.47
CA LEU A 97 2.21 2.17 19.17
C LEU A 97 1.67 3.47 18.57
N TRP A 98 0.38 3.72 18.71
CA TRP A 98 -0.24 4.97 18.28
C TRP A 98 0.35 6.17 19.04
N GLU A 99 0.40 6.10 20.36
CA GLU A 99 0.95 7.16 21.22
C GLU A 99 2.41 7.47 20.90
N LYS A 100 3.21 6.44 20.59
CA LYS A 100 4.61 6.56 20.18
C LYS A 100 4.78 6.96 18.71
N ARG A 101 3.70 7.21 17.96
CA ARG A 101 3.71 7.51 16.51
C ARG A 101 4.39 6.43 15.68
N GLN A 102 4.23 5.18 16.09
CA GLN A 102 4.74 3.98 15.40
C GLN A 102 3.64 3.22 14.66
N LEU A 103 2.40 3.66 14.76
CA LEU A 103 1.24 3.13 14.03
C LEU A 103 0.71 4.19 13.08
N ALA A 104 0.53 3.81 11.82
CA ALA A 104 -0.18 4.60 10.81
C ALA A 104 -1.42 3.82 10.34
N ILE A 105 -2.53 4.51 10.18
CA ILE A 105 -3.79 3.94 9.72
C ILE A 105 -4.16 4.61 8.41
N ILE A 106 -4.26 3.82 7.33
CA ILE A 106 -4.58 4.32 6.00
C ILE A 106 -5.99 3.83 5.65
N GLN A 107 -6.89 4.78 5.45
CA GLN A 107 -8.28 4.53 5.07
C GLN A 107 -8.49 4.74 3.57
N GLY A 108 -9.59 4.17 3.05
CA GLY A 108 -9.99 4.38 1.67
C GLY A 108 -9.05 3.73 0.64
N VAL A 109 -8.27 2.73 1.07
CA VAL A 109 -7.41 1.96 0.16
C VAL A 109 -8.28 1.02 -0.67
N GLY A 110 -8.12 1.06 -1.97
CA GLY A 110 -8.87 0.25 -2.93
C GLY A 110 -8.26 0.37 -4.32
N TYR A 111 -8.95 -0.14 -5.32
CA TYR A 111 -8.56 -0.07 -6.71
C TYR A 111 -9.75 0.33 -7.60
N PRO A 112 -9.52 0.95 -8.78
CA PRO A 112 -10.59 1.31 -9.70
C PRO A 112 -11.35 0.07 -10.20
N ASP A 113 -12.65 0.23 -10.46
CA ASP A 113 -13.53 -0.81 -10.97
C ASP A 113 -13.48 -2.11 -10.15
N PRO A 114 -13.85 -2.06 -8.86
CA PRO A 114 -13.62 -3.18 -7.93
C PRO A 114 -14.40 -4.43 -8.36
N ASN A 115 -13.72 -5.57 -8.38
CA ASN A 115 -14.31 -6.86 -8.63
C ASN A 115 -14.97 -7.39 -7.35
N ARG A 116 -16.20 -7.91 -7.45
CA ARG A 116 -16.96 -8.44 -6.32
C ARG A 116 -16.66 -9.92 -6.02
N SER A 117 -15.89 -10.60 -6.86
CA SER A 117 -15.42 -11.95 -6.59
C SER A 117 -14.33 -11.89 -5.51
N HIS A 118 -14.50 -12.63 -4.43
CA HIS A 118 -13.49 -12.73 -3.37
C HIS A 118 -12.14 -13.23 -3.92
N PHE A 119 -12.16 -14.29 -4.71
CA PHE A 119 -10.96 -14.87 -5.30
C PHE A 119 -10.22 -13.87 -6.19
N ARG A 120 -10.97 -13.21 -7.08
CA ARG A 120 -10.36 -12.20 -7.96
C ARG A 120 -9.83 -11.00 -7.19
N SER A 121 -10.53 -10.56 -6.16
CA SER A 121 -10.05 -9.46 -5.30
C SER A 121 -8.76 -9.82 -4.57
N ILE A 122 -8.63 -11.04 -4.06
CA ILE A 122 -7.39 -11.52 -3.42
C ILE A 122 -6.25 -11.48 -4.43
N GLU A 123 -6.43 -12.05 -5.64
CA GLU A 123 -5.42 -12.01 -6.70
C GLU A 123 -4.98 -10.57 -7.05
N ILE A 124 -5.93 -9.62 -7.11
CA ILE A 124 -5.62 -8.22 -7.39
C ILE A 124 -4.79 -7.61 -6.27
N TRP A 125 -5.07 -7.90 -5.01
CA TRP A 125 -4.28 -7.45 -3.87
C TRP A 125 -2.89 -8.09 -3.85
N ASP A 126 -2.80 -9.38 -4.12
CA ASP A 126 -1.52 -10.11 -4.15
C ASP A 126 -0.62 -9.64 -5.28
N THR A 127 -1.21 -9.32 -6.42
CA THR A 127 -0.47 -8.92 -7.62
C THR A 127 -0.37 -7.40 -7.79
N ALA A 128 -1.14 -6.61 -7.04
CA ALA A 128 -1.32 -5.18 -7.28
C ALA A 128 -1.65 -4.87 -8.75
N SER A 129 -2.44 -5.73 -9.40
CA SER A 129 -2.88 -5.56 -10.78
C SER A 129 -4.10 -4.64 -10.89
N ALA A 130 -4.36 -4.11 -12.08
CA ALA A 130 -5.65 -3.51 -12.38
C ALA A 130 -6.75 -4.59 -12.42
N SER A 131 -8.01 -4.18 -12.23
CA SER A 131 -9.16 -5.10 -12.17
C SER A 131 -9.30 -6.00 -13.41
N GLN A 132 -8.95 -5.46 -14.60
CA GLN A 132 -9.02 -6.15 -15.88
C GLN A 132 -7.73 -6.89 -16.25
N GLN A 133 -6.68 -6.74 -15.47
CA GLN A 133 -5.36 -7.32 -15.75
C GLN A 133 -5.14 -8.55 -14.86
N VAL A 134 -4.82 -9.68 -15.46
CA VAL A 134 -4.39 -10.89 -14.76
C VAL A 134 -2.87 -10.95 -14.77
N LEU A 135 -2.26 -11.06 -13.60
CA LEU A 135 -0.83 -11.26 -13.42
C LEU A 135 -0.60 -12.54 -12.63
N ASP A 136 0.44 -13.27 -12.98
CA ASP A 136 0.84 -14.51 -12.30
C ASP A 136 1.82 -14.27 -11.15
N GLU A 137 2.38 -13.04 -11.06
CA GLU A 137 3.41 -12.71 -10.10
C GLU A 137 2.93 -11.68 -9.09
N GLY A 138 3.21 -11.93 -7.82
CA GLY A 138 2.93 -11.05 -6.72
C GLY A 138 3.73 -9.75 -6.78
N TRP A 139 3.22 -8.71 -6.14
CA TRP A 139 3.87 -7.40 -6.18
C TRP A 139 5.24 -7.36 -5.47
N LEU A 140 5.42 -8.15 -4.40
CA LEU A 140 6.73 -8.30 -3.74
C LEU A 140 7.71 -9.10 -4.59
N ALA A 141 7.23 -10.12 -5.32
CA ALA A 141 8.06 -10.87 -6.24
C ALA A 141 8.65 -9.97 -7.32
N ARG A 142 7.82 -9.15 -7.95
CA ARG A 142 8.29 -8.16 -8.94
C ARG A 142 9.22 -7.10 -8.34
N LEU A 143 9.00 -6.71 -7.07
CA LEU A 143 9.92 -5.80 -6.38
C LEU A 143 11.30 -6.42 -6.21
N PHE A 144 11.39 -7.70 -5.81
CA PHE A 144 12.67 -8.38 -5.64
C PHE A 144 13.33 -8.71 -6.97
N GLU A 145 12.57 -8.93 -8.04
CA GLU A 145 13.13 -9.04 -9.39
C GLU A 145 13.80 -7.73 -9.83
N ALA A 146 13.13 -6.61 -9.60
CA ALA A 146 13.68 -5.29 -9.92
C ALA A 146 14.84 -4.87 -8.98
N HIS A 147 14.84 -5.37 -7.75
CA HIS A 147 15.82 -5.06 -6.70
C HIS A 147 16.25 -6.35 -5.99
N PRO A 148 17.10 -7.16 -6.61
CA PRO A 148 17.51 -8.45 -6.04
C PRO A 148 18.18 -8.30 -4.67
N LEU A 149 17.85 -9.22 -3.77
CA LEU A 149 18.52 -9.32 -2.50
C LEU A 149 19.96 -9.84 -2.69
N PRO A 150 20.87 -9.52 -1.75
CA PRO A 150 22.20 -10.11 -1.74
C PRO A 150 22.16 -11.65 -1.79
N GLU A 151 23.05 -12.26 -2.55
CA GLU A 151 23.15 -13.74 -2.66
C GLU A 151 23.44 -14.42 -1.32
N THR A 152 23.93 -13.65 -0.34
CA THR A 152 24.19 -14.14 1.02
C THR A 152 22.92 -14.46 1.81
N PHE A 153 21.75 -13.98 1.35
CA PHE A 153 20.47 -14.34 1.96
C PHE A 153 20.01 -15.72 1.47
N ALA A 154 19.65 -16.59 2.40
CA ALA A 154 19.17 -17.92 2.10
C ALA A 154 17.82 -17.91 1.38
N THR A 155 17.01 -16.90 1.60
CA THR A 155 15.66 -16.73 1.04
C THR A 155 15.33 -15.25 0.87
N ASP A 156 14.42 -14.95 -0.04
CA ASP A 156 13.90 -13.61 -0.27
C ASP A 156 12.67 -13.34 0.61
N GLY A 157 11.99 -14.40 1.05
CA GLY A 157 10.85 -14.29 1.95
C GLY A 157 10.50 -15.60 2.66
N ILE A 158 9.84 -15.46 3.81
CA ILE A 158 9.33 -16.57 4.60
C ILE A 158 7.81 -16.44 4.67
N LEU A 159 7.10 -17.50 4.31
CA LEU A 159 5.66 -17.62 4.36
C LEU A 159 5.25 -18.43 5.60
N LEU A 160 4.33 -17.90 6.39
CA LEU A 160 3.80 -18.58 7.57
C LEU A 160 2.33 -18.91 7.34
N GLY A 161 1.97 -20.18 7.46
CA GLY A 161 0.57 -20.62 7.42
C GLY A 161 -0.07 -20.67 6.04
N GLN A 162 0.61 -20.27 4.96
CA GLN A 162 0.11 -20.30 3.59
C GLN A 162 0.93 -21.22 2.70
N ARG A 163 0.25 -21.86 1.72
CA ARG A 163 0.90 -22.63 0.65
C ARG A 163 1.19 -21.78 -0.57
N ASP A 164 0.29 -20.86 -0.86
CA ASP A 164 0.36 -20.01 -2.04
C ASP A 164 1.17 -18.76 -1.70
N GLY A 165 2.11 -18.41 -2.53
CA GLY A 165 3.04 -17.32 -2.27
C GLY A 165 2.40 -15.94 -2.09
N GLY A 166 1.13 -15.77 -2.46
CA GLY A 166 0.44 -14.48 -2.39
C GLY A 166 1.27 -13.37 -3.04
N PRO A 167 1.55 -12.27 -2.32
CA PRO A 167 2.41 -11.18 -2.81
C PRO A 167 3.84 -11.61 -3.18
N LEU A 168 4.34 -12.73 -2.63
CA LEU A 168 5.66 -13.32 -2.93
C LEU A 168 5.60 -14.41 -4.02
N SER A 169 4.44 -14.67 -4.62
CA SER A 169 4.32 -15.64 -5.72
C SER A 169 5.11 -15.16 -6.94
N GLY A 170 6.05 -15.97 -7.42
CA GLY A 170 6.87 -15.63 -8.57
C GLY A 170 7.91 -16.70 -8.86
N LYS A 171 8.44 -16.72 -10.09
CA LYS A 171 9.40 -17.74 -10.55
C LYS A 171 10.82 -17.47 -10.07
N THR A 172 11.15 -16.21 -9.84
CA THR A 172 12.52 -15.77 -9.51
C THR A 172 12.75 -15.61 -8.01
N VAL A 173 11.69 -15.63 -7.21
CA VAL A 173 11.74 -15.40 -5.76
C VAL A 173 11.95 -16.71 -5.01
N ARG A 174 12.95 -16.72 -4.15
CA ARG A 174 13.25 -17.85 -3.25
C ARG A 174 12.43 -17.68 -1.99
N THR A 175 11.45 -18.56 -1.77
CA THR A 175 10.60 -18.52 -0.57
C THR A 175 10.72 -19.81 0.22
N ILE A 176 10.61 -19.67 1.54
CA ILE A 176 10.47 -20.80 2.47
C ILE A 176 9.08 -20.75 3.07
N ALA A 177 8.27 -21.77 2.84
CA ALA A 177 6.95 -21.89 3.44
C ALA A 177 7.03 -22.78 4.69
N LEU A 178 6.65 -22.21 5.83
CA LEU A 178 6.54 -22.92 7.10
C LEU A 178 5.06 -23.15 7.38
N GLN A 179 4.69 -24.38 7.50
CA GLN A 179 3.35 -24.80 7.88
C GLN A 179 3.35 -25.29 9.32
N ASP A 180 2.25 -25.06 10.02
CA ASP A 180 2.07 -25.65 11.34
C ASP A 180 2.03 -27.18 11.19
N PRO A 181 2.92 -27.94 11.82
CA PRO A 181 2.81 -29.39 11.85
C PRO A 181 1.56 -29.76 12.62
N GLN A 182 0.60 -30.36 11.90
CA GLN A 182 -0.60 -30.96 12.51
C GLN A 182 -0.23 -32.14 13.38
#